data_9121e0106ddb421adea84a589b6d968d
#
_entry.id   9121e0106ddb421adea84a589b6d968d
#
_cell.length_a   1.000
_cell.length_b   1.000
_cell.length_c   1.000
_cell.angle_alpha   90.00
_cell.angle_beta   90.00
_cell.angle_gamma   90.00
#
_symmetry.space_group_name_H-M   'P 1'
#
loop_
_entity.id
_entity.type
_entity.pdbx_description
1 polymer ?
#
loop_
_entity_poly.entity_id
_entity_poly.type
_entity_poly.pdbx_seq_one_letter_code
_entity_poly.pdbx_strand_id
1 'polypeptide(L)'
;MPKVNLPKSKALTILDAVKKFGWPEPGSAIVSRELLLGDACNARCVFCCAKDLQEKAKWLPLEEIKANLKKWAEEGAWLITFSGGEATLYPHLEEISEYAKKCGFKSVQVLTNGLKMRDYEYVRRLAESGIDEVKISLHGADAATHDALMQVPGAFDNAMIAVDNLNRAGIKASFNFAVTARNYRQMPLFAKMAGTDLGLTGICFMFSFYSGGMLEGADFLGVRYTEIMPSLRLAMNYIKAKKIIIESKMLSNFVPCLAPDYANIMSDWGYTGPEAVSQVGISGKVRLAKESYPERKALLPQCKDCVYASRCYGPDNGYVALYGGSEFVPLKEEPKNFPHETLYP
;
A
#
# COMPACT_ATOMS: atom_id res chain seq x y z
N MET A 1 9.67 9.75 -25.97
CA MET A 1 9.84 8.34 -25.55
C MET A 1 8.98 7.48 -26.49
N PRO A 2 9.47 6.38 -27.05
CA PRO A 2 8.66 5.50 -27.90
C PRO A 2 7.53 4.90 -27.05
N LYS A 3 6.33 4.81 -27.62
CA LYS A 3 5.20 4.11 -27.02
C LYS A 3 5.59 2.63 -26.90
N VAL A 4 5.86 2.16 -25.70
CA VAL A 4 6.07 0.75 -25.45
C VAL A 4 4.68 0.09 -25.52
N ASN A 5 4.46 -0.73 -26.54
CA ASN A 5 3.29 -1.61 -26.60
C ASN A 5 3.55 -2.74 -25.59
N LEU A 6 3.06 -2.56 -24.36
CA LEU A 6 3.17 -3.58 -23.32
C LEU A 6 2.23 -4.74 -23.65
N PRO A 7 2.71 -5.99 -23.64
CA PRO A 7 1.83 -7.15 -23.69
C PRO A 7 0.90 -7.11 -22.46
N LYS A 8 -0.39 -7.32 -22.68
CA LYS A 8 -1.34 -7.42 -21.56
C LYS A 8 -0.88 -8.55 -20.65
N SER A 9 -0.57 -8.23 -19.39
CA SER A 9 -0.23 -9.21 -18.36
C SER A 9 -1.28 -10.32 -18.32
N LYS A 10 -0.85 -11.58 -18.26
CA LYS A 10 -1.73 -12.75 -18.04
C LYS A 10 -2.09 -12.91 -16.56
N ALA A 11 -1.54 -12.08 -15.68
CA ALA A 11 -1.88 -12.09 -14.26
C ALA A 11 -3.36 -11.75 -14.08
N LEU A 12 -4.08 -12.56 -13.31
CA LEU A 12 -5.46 -12.28 -12.94
C LEU A 12 -5.46 -10.98 -12.14
N THR A 13 -6.10 -9.95 -12.64
CA THR A 13 -6.34 -8.74 -11.87
C THR A 13 -7.30 -9.03 -10.72
N ILE A 14 -7.34 -8.20 -9.69
CA ILE A 14 -8.39 -8.32 -8.64
C ILE A 14 -9.77 -8.30 -9.32
N LEU A 15 -9.94 -7.49 -10.36
CA LEU A 15 -11.17 -7.43 -11.14
C LEU A 15 -11.49 -8.74 -11.87
N ASP A 16 -10.48 -9.38 -12.47
CA ASP A 16 -10.64 -10.67 -13.13
C ASP A 16 -10.88 -11.79 -12.11
N ALA A 17 -10.23 -11.71 -10.95
CA ALA A 17 -10.49 -12.62 -9.84
C ALA A 17 -11.93 -12.46 -9.34
N VAL A 18 -12.40 -11.23 -9.18
CA VAL A 18 -13.77 -10.92 -8.82
C VAL A 18 -14.76 -11.38 -9.89
N LYS A 19 -14.51 -11.13 -11.16
CA LYS A 19 -15.36 -11.60 -12.27
C LYS A 19 -15.38 -13.13 -12.36
N LYS A 20 -14.28 -13.78 -12.06
CA LYS A 20 -14.13 -15.23 -12.20
C LYS A 20 -14.58 -16.02 -10.98
N PHE A 21 -14.41 -15.46 -9.77
CA PHE A 21 -14.69 -16.15 -8.50
C PHE A 21 -15.81 -15.50 -7.68
N GLY A 22 -16.36 -14.36 -8.14
CA GLY A 22 -17.32 -13.52 -7.41
C GLY A 22 -16.64 -12.63 -6.36
N TRP A 23 -17.26 -11.44 -6.09
CA TRP A 23 -16.97 -10.77 -4.82
C TRP A 23 -17.52 -11.64 -3.71
N PRO A 24 -16.80 -11.70 -2.58
CA PRO A 24 -17.48 -12.12 -1.37
C PRO A 24 -18.70 -11.23 -1.17
N GLU A 25 -19.86 -11.82 -0.86
CA GLU A 25 -21.11 -11.11 -0.61
C GLU A 25 -20.89 -9.89 0.28
N PRO A 26 -21.64 -8.78 0.11
CA PRO A 26 -21.55 -7.63 1.02
C PRO A 26 -21.72 -8.10 2.46
N GLY A 27 -20.69 -7.99 3.27
CA GLY A 27 -20.63 -8.50 4.65
C GLY A 27 -19.81 -9.79 4.83
N SER A 28 -19.43 -10.51 3.76
CA SER A 28 -18.37 -11.52 3.86
C SER A 28 -17.01 -10.82 3.83
N ALA A 29 -16.21 -11.02 4.87
CA ALA A 29 -14.88 -10.43 4.94
C ALA A 29 -14.02 -10.94 3.78
N ILE A 30 -13.54 -10.02 2.91
CA ILE A 30 -12.36 -10.34 2.09
C ILE A 30 -11.24 -10.53 3.09
N VAL A 31 -10.90 -11.76 3.34
CA VAL A 31 -9.85 -12.06 4.27
C VAL A 31 -8.53 -11.93 3.51
N SER A 32 -8.01 -10.71 3.46
CA SER A 32 -6.64 -10.44 3.07
C SER A 32 -5.74 -10.51 4.28
N ARG A 33 -4.52 -10.97 4.09
CA ARG A 33 -3.50 -11.01 5.14
C ARG A 33 -2.25 -10.30 4.66
N GLU A 34 -1.60 -9.57 5.56
CA GLU A 34 -0.27 -9.02 5.34
C GLU A 34 0.69 -9.65 6.35
N LEU A 35 1.79 -10.19 5.84
CA LEU A 35 2.81 -10.84 6.63
C LEU A 35 4.12 -10.06 6.54
N LEU A 36 4.56 -9.51 7.66
CA LEU A 36 5.87 -8.89 7.80
C LEU A 36 6.92 -9.99 7.99
N LEU A 37 7.69 -10.28 6.94
CA LEU A 37 8.66 -11.38 6.91
C LEU A 37 9.86 -11.15 7.82
N GLY A 38 10.22 -9.88 8.06
CA GLY A 38 11.35 -9.51 8.88
C GLY A 38 11.62 -8.00 8.84
N ASP A 39 12.67 -7.57 9.55
CA ASP A 39 13.05 -6.15 9.68
C ASP A 39 14.21 -5.76 8.76
N ALA A 40 14.94 -6.73 8.17
CA ALA A 40 16.07 -6.43 7.30
C ALA A 40 15.64 -5.62 6.07
N CYS A 41 16.39 -4.57 5.76
CA CYS A 41 16.15 -3.73 4.59
C CYS A 41 17.48 -3.22 4.01
N ASN A 42 17.55 -3.13 2.68
CA ASN A 42 18.69 -2.59 1.93
C ASN A 42 18.51 -1.12 1.52
N ALA A 43 17.50 -0.43 2.04
CA ALA A 43 17.29 1.00 1.93
C ALA A 43 17.30 1.67 3.31
N ARG A 44 17.45 3.00 3.36
CA ARG A 44 17.48 3.81 4.58
C ARG A 44 16.54 4.99 4.48
N CYS A 45 15.29 4.71 4.07
CA CYS A 45 14.28 5.74 3.84
C CYS A 45 14.15 6.68 5.05
N VAL A 46 14.28 7.98 4.81
CA VAL A 46 14.26 9.00 5.87
C VAL A 46 12.96 9.05 6.67
N PHE A 47 11.86 8.61 6.04
CA PHE A 47 10.51 8.59 6.63
C PHE A 47 10.10 7.20 7.18
N CYS A 48 11.00 6.20 7.20
CA CYS A 48 10.66 4.84 7.57
C CYS A 48 10.14 4.75 9.01
N CYS A 49 8.90 4.30 9.18
CA CYS A 49 8.30 4.14 10.50
C CYS A 49 8.89 2.96 11.30
N ALA A 50 9.62 2.06 10.63
CA ALA A 50 10.30 0.89 11.22
C ALA A 50 11.82 1.04 11.26
N LYS A 51 12.34 2.27 11.20
CA LYS A 51 13.79 2.56 11.13
C LYS A 51 14.58 1.88 12.24
N ASP A 52 14.08 1.95 13.48
CA ASP A 52 14.77 1.40 14.68
C ASP A 52 14.82 -0.13 14.69
N LEU A 53 13.95 -0.79 13.93
CA LEU A 53 13.89 -2.24 13.86
C LEU A 53 14.91 -2.81 12.87
N GLN A 54 15.35 -2.04 11.87
CA GLN A 54 16.26 -2.50 10.82
C GLN A 54 17.64 -2.90 11.35
N GLU A 55 18.08 -2.33 12.48
CA GLU A 55 19.38 -2.64 13.09
C GLU A 55 19.45 -4.05 13.68
N LYS A 56 18.29 -4.63 14.01
CA LYS A 56 18.17 -5.96 14.66
C LYS A 56 17.76 -7.06 13.70
N ALA A 57 17.92 -6.85 12.40
CA ALA A 57 17.48 -7.68 11.30
C ALA A 57 17.14 -9.14 11.68
N LYS A 58 15.88 -9.41 11.97
CA LYS A 58 15.36 -10.74 12.24
C LYS A 58 14.38 -11.15 11.17
N TRP A 59 14.39 -12.42 10.83
CA TRP A 59 13.42 -13.03 9.95
C TRP A 59 12.45 -13.91 10.73
N LEU A 60 11.21 -13.99 10.28
CA LEU A 60 10.29 -15.02 10.75
C LEU A 60 10.81 -16.41 10.32
N PRO A 61 10.72 -17.42 11.21
CA PRO A 61 11.05 -18.79 10.87
C PRO A 61 10.15 -19.31 9.75
N LEU A 62 10.74 -20.05 8.79
CA LEU A 62 10.04 -20.59 7.63
C LEU A 62 8.81 -21.41 8.01
N GLU A 63 8.94 -22.29 9.01
CA GLU A 63 7.85 -23.17 9.45
C GLU A 63 6.71 -22.40 10.12
N GLU A 64 7.02 -21.30 10.81
CA GLU A 64 5.99 -20.41 11.37
C GLU A 64 5.20 -19.70 10.26
N ILE A 65 5.88 -19.25 9.21
CA ILE A 65 5.23 -18.65 8.02
C ILE A 65 4.30 -19.67 7.38
N LYS A 66 4.78 -20.90 7.12
CA LYS A 66 3.98 -21.97 6.51
C LYS A 66 2.76 -22.33 7.35
N ALA A 67 2.92 -22.43 8.68
CA ALA A 67 1.81 -22.68 9.60
C ALA A 67 0.74 -21.59 9.53
N ASN A 68 1.15 -20.31 9.51
CA ASN A 68 0.24 -19.18 9.37
C ASN A 68 -0.48 -19.18 8.01
N LEU A 69 0.24 -19.43 6.92
CA LEU A 69 -0.36 -19.48 5.58
C LEU A 69 -1.44 -20.58 5.49
N LYS A 70 -1.14 -21.78 6.00
CA LYS A 70 -2.11 -22.89 6.04
C LYS A 70 -3.35 -22.50 6.84
N LYS A 71 -3.17 -22.01 8.06
CA LYS A 71 -4.25 -21.57 8.94
C LYS A 71 -5.14 -20.52 8.28
N TRP A 72 -4.54 -19.48 7.69
CA TRP A 72 -5.31 -18.39 7.06
C TRP A 72 -6.05 -18.83 5.81
N ALA A 73 -5.49 -19.75 5.02
CA ALA A 73 -6.20 -20.35 3.89
C ALA A 73 -7.44 -21.13 4.36
N GLU A 74 -7.32 -21.90 5.46
CA GLU A 74 -8.44 -22.60 6.10
C GLU A 74 -9.49 -21.64 6.65
N GLU A 75 -9.09 -20.44 7.10
CA GLU A 75 -9.98 -19.34 7.52
C GLU A 75 -10.62 -18.57 6.34
N GLY A 76 -10.34 -18.98 5.09
CA GLY A 76 -10.89 -18.35 3.89
C GLY A 76 -10.11 -17.15 3.36
N ALA A 77 -8.88 -16.92 3.83
CA ALA A 77 -8.03 -15.89 3.24
C ALA A 77 -7.70 -16.24 1.79
N TRP A 78 -7.96 -15.31 0.86
CA TRP A 78 -7.68 -15.54 -0.55
C TRP A 78 -6.53 -14.67 -1.09
N LEU A 79 -6.12 -13.62 -0.36
CA LEU A 79 -5.02 -12.73 -0.69
C LEU A 79 -4.00 -12.71 0.45
N ILE A 80 -2.72 -12.87 0.09
CA ILE A 80 -1.59 -12.66 0.98
C ILE A 80 -0.66 -11.61 0.40
N THR A 81 -0.21 -10.66 1.23
CA THR A 81 0.85 -9.70 0.90
C THR A 81 2.06 -9.96 1.78
N PHE A 82 3.19 -10.27 1.18
CA PHE A 82 4.47 -10.34 1.87
C PHE A 82 5.11 -8.95 1.92
N SER A 83 5.47 -8.52 3.13
CA SER A 83 6.07 -7.21 3.39
C SER A 83 7.10 -7.28 4.52
N GLY A 84 7.43 -6.15 5.14
CA GLY A 84 8.37 -6.07 6.27
C GLY A 84 9.36 -4.93 6.09
N GLY A 85 10.63 -5.15 6.41
CA GLY A 85 11.71 -4.23 6.03
C GLY A 85 11.82 -4.21 4.49
N GLU A 86 12.40 -5.28 3.92
CA GLU A 86 12.38 -5.53 2.48
C GLU A 86 12.11 -7.02 2.22
N ALA A 87 10.92 -7.33 1.74
CA ALA A 87 10.46 -8.71 1.56
C ALA A 87 11.33 -9.53 0.60
N THR A 88 11.92 -8.89 -0.43
CA THR A 88 12.76 -9.58 -1.40
C THR A 88 14.12 -10.03 -0.86
N LEU A 89 14.48 -9.60 0.35
CA LEU A 89 15.67 -10.07 1.05
C LEU A 89 15.41 -11.37 1.84
N TYR A 90 14.14 -11.75 2.02
CA TYR A 90 13.81 -13.00 2.71
C TYR A 90 14.32 -14.21 1.90
N PRO A 91 15.14 -15.10 2.49
CA PRO A 91 15.83 -16.16 1.74
C PRO A 91 14.87 -17.15 1.08
N HIS A 92 13.68 -17.35 1.63
CA HIS A 92 12.71 -18.35 1.19
C HIS A 92 11.47 -17.72 0.55
N LEU A 93 11.57 -16.51 -0.04
CA LEU A 93 10.40 -15.82 -0.61
C LEU A 93 9.72 -16.64 -1.71
N GLU A 94 10.49 -17.26 -2.60
CA GLU A 94 9.99 -18.12 -3.67
C GLU A 94 9.24 -19.33 -3.08
N GLU A 95 9.83 -20.01 -2.11
CA GLU A 95 9.26 -21.19 -1.44
C GLU A 95 7.92 -20.88 -0.72
N ILE A 96 7.85 -19.78 0.03
CA ILE A 96 6.61 -19.40 0.72
C ILE A 96 5.52 -18.93 -0.24
N SER A 97 5.90 -18.36 -1.39
CA SER A 97 4.96 -17.97 -2.44
C SER A 97 4.31 -19.19 -3.10
N GLU A 98 5.12 -20.19 -3.47
CA GLU A 98 4.61 -21.49 -3.96
C GLU A 98 3.72 -22.18 -2.92
N TYR A 99 4.14 -22.15 -1.65
CA TYR A 99 3.36 -22.76 -0.58
C TYR A 99 2.02 -22.04 -0.38
N ALA A 100 1.97 -20.70 -0.45
CA ALA A 100 0.74 -19.95 -0.41
C ALA A 100 -0.23 -20.36 -1.53
N LYS A 101 0.28 -20.51 -2.78
CA LYS A 101 -0.53 -21.02 -3.89
C LYS A 101 -1.05 -22.44 -3.64
N LYS A 102 -0.22 -23.33 -3.12
CA LYS A 102 -0.62 -24.71 -2.74
C LYS A 102 -1.69 -24.72 -1.65
N CYS A 103 -1.65 -23.79 -0.69
CA CYS A 103 -2.69 -23.62 0.32
C CYS A 103 -4.01 -23.07 -0.25
N GLY A 104 -4.02 -22.51 -1.46
CA GLY A 104 -5.24 -22.04 -2.14
C GLY A 104 -5.40 -20.52 -2.21
N PHE A 105 -4.39 -19.75 -1.81
CA PHE A 105 -4.41 -18.30 -2.03
C PHE A 105 -4.55 -17.95 -3.52
N LYS A 106 -5.53 -17.13 -3.84
CA LYS A 106 -5.81 -16.73 -5.23
C LYS A 106 -4.87 -15.61 -5.69
N SER A 107 -4.44 -14.75 -4.76
CA SER A 107 -3.50 -13.66 -5.01
C SER A 107 -2.36 -13.69 -4.01
N VAL A 108 -1.13 -13.69 -4.52
CA VAL A 108 0.10 -13.55 -3.76
C VAL A 108 0.78 -12.27 -4.19
N GLN A 109 0.95 -11.35 -3.26
CA GLN A 109 1.51 -10.01 -3.50
C GLN A 109 2.79 -9.81 -2.71
N VAL A 110 3.71 -9.00 -3.25
CA VAL A 110 4.93 -8.57 -2.57
C VAL A 110 4.99 -7.05 -2.54
N LEU A 111 5.22 -6.48 -1.35
CA LEU A 111 5.57 -5.07 -1.17
C LEU A 111 7.09 -4.94 -1.08
N THR A 112 7.70 -4.14 -1.94
CA THR A 112 9.16 -4.04 -2.07
C THR A 112 9.61 -2.63 -2.41
N ASN A 113 10.85 -2.31 -2.08
CA ASN A 113 11.53 -1.11 -2.57
C ASN A 113 12.00 -1.22 -4.04
N GLY A 114 11.86 -2.37 -4.67
CA GLY A 114 12.14 -2.60 -6.08
C GLY A 114 13.61 -2.83 -6.44
N LEU A 115 14.57 -2.66 -5.51
CA LEU A 115 16.00 -2.72 -5.83
C LEU A 115 16.44 -4.06 -6.40
N LYS A 116 15.93 -5.19 -5.90
CA LYS A 116 16.24 -6.53 -6.44
C LYS A 116 15.51 -6.85 -7.73
N MET A 117 14.42 -6.15 -8.04
CA MET A 117 13.63 -6.38 -9.26
C MET A 117 14.34 -5.91 -10.54
N ARG A 118 15.50 -5.26 -10.43
CA ARG A 118 16.38 -4.95 -11.56
C ARG A 118 16.91 -6.22 -12.23
N ASP A 119 17.10 -7.31 -11.48
CA ASP A 119 17.49 -8.62 -12.01
C ASP A 119 16.29 -9.34 -12.60
N TYR A 120 16.26 -9.46 -13.94
CA TYR A 120 15.15 -10.12 -14.64
C TYR A 120 15.05 -11.61 -14.28
N GLU A 121 16.15 -12.32 -14.09
CA GLU A 121 16.12 -13.74 -13.73
C GLU A 121 15.51 -13.94 -12.33
N TYR A 122 15.76 -13.02 -11.40
CA TYR A 122 15.08 -13.03 -10.12
C TYR A 122 13.57 -12.81 -10.29
N VAL A 123 13.15 -11.82 -11.08
CA VAL A 123 11.73 -11.55 -11.35
C VAL A 123 11.05 -12.73 -12.02
N ARG A 124 11.72 -13.41 -12.96
CA ARG A 124 11.22 -14.62 -13.61
C ARG A 124 10.94 -15.74 -12.60
N ARG A 125 11.88 -16.01 -11.67
CA ARG A 125 11.66 -17.01 -10.60
C ARG A 125 10.49 -16.63 -9.68
N LEU A 126 10.32 -15.35 -9.37
CA LEU A 126 9.15 -14.89 -8.61
C LEU A 126 7.83 -15.16 -9.35
N ALA A 127 7.79 -14.96 -10.66
CA ALA A 127 6.62 -15.29 -11.47
C ALA A 127 6.33 -16.80 -11.44
N GLU A 128 7.36 -17.63 -11.57
CA GLU A 128 7.26 -19.09 -11.50
C GLU A 128 6.81 -19.57 -10.12
N SER A 129 7.17 -18.88 -9.05
CA SER A 129 6.73 -19.18 -7.68
C SER A 129 5.27 -18.78 -7.40
N GLY A 130 4.59 -18.13 -8.36
CA GLY A 130 3.18 -17.79 -8.26
C GLY A 130 2.88 -16.42 -7.68
N ILE A 131 3.84 -15.49 -7.68
CA ILE A 131 3.57 -14.09 -7.34
C ILE A 131 2.77 -13.44 -8.46
N ASP A 132 1.63 -12.86 -8.12
CA ASP A 132 0.68 -12.24 -9.07
C ASP A 132 0.89 -10.73 -9.19
N GLU A 133 1.30 -10.06 -8.11
CA GLU A 133 1.47 -8.62 -8.06
C GLU A 133 2.69 -8.22 -7.22
N VAL A 134 3.42 -7.22 -7.71
CA VAL A 134 4.48 -6.55 -6.97
C VAL A 134 4.13 -5.08 -6.80
N LYS A 135 4.05 -4.63 -5.53
CA LYS A 135 3.85 -3.24 -5.15
C LYS A 135 5.19 -2.59 -4.87
N ILE A 136 5.62 -1.74 -5.79
CA ILE A 136 6.90 -1.04 -5.67
C ILE A 136 6.70 0.23 -4.86
N SER A 137 7.53 0.44 -3.85
CA SER A 137 7.61 1.69 -3.10
C SER A 137 8.32 2.74 -3.95
N LEU A 138 7.57 3.70 -4.51
CA LEU A 138 8.11 4.79 -5.34
C LEU A 138 7.61 6.14 -4.81
N HIS A 139 8.51 6.96 -4.30
CA HIS A 139 8.17 8.13 -3.47
C HIS A 139 8.51 9.47 -4.15
N GLY A 140 8.61 9.46 -5.47
CA GLY A 140 8.83 10.65 -6.30
C GLY A 140 8.47 10.38 -7.75
N ALA A 141 8.17 11.42 -8.50
CA ALA A 141 7.97 11.36 -9.95
C ALA A 141 9.30 11.62 -10.72
N ASP A 142 10.39 11.76 -10.00
CA ASP A 142 11.75 11.93 -10.52
C ASP A 142 12.79 11.30 -9.59
N ALA A 143 14.00 11.06 -10.14
CA ALA A 143 15.10 10.44 -9.43
C ALA A 143 15.58 11.28 -8.24
N ALA A 144 15.65 12.60 -8.39
CA ALA A 144 16.17 13.48 -7.33
C ALA A 144 15.33 13.38 -6.05
N THR A 145 14.00 13.33 -6.19
CA THR A 145 13.08 13.22 -5.06
C THR A 145 13.07 11.81 -4.47
N HIS A 146 12.96 10.79 -5.32
CA HIS A 146 12.86 9.42 -4.87
C HIS A 146 14.12 8.94 -4.16
N ASP A 147 15.28 9.12 -4.80
CA ASP A 147 16.56 8.66 -4.28
C ASP A 147 16.93 9.38 -2.96
N ALA A 148 16.63 10.68 -2.87
CA ALA A 148 16.83 11.44 -1.63
C ALA A 148 15.96 10.93 -0.48
N LEU A 149 14.72 10.52 -0.74
CA LEU A 149 13.81 9.97 0.29
C LEU A 149 14.20 8.55 0.68
N MET A 150 14.65 7.73 -0.27
CA MET A 150 15.10 6.36 -0.01
C MET A 150 16.52 6.26 0.53
N GLN A 151 17.33 7.31 0.37
CA GLN A 151 18.78 7.31 0.65
C GLN A 151 19.53 6.22 -0.14
N VAL A 152 19.10 5.99 -1.38
CA VAL A 152 19.71 5.02 -2.32
C VAL A 152 19.84 5.66 -3.70
N PRO A 153 21.05 6.06 -4.12
CA PRO A 153 21.27 6.60 -5.46
C PRO A 153 20.87 5.59 -6.56
N GLY A 154 20.15 6.05 -7.57
CA GLY A 154 19.67 5.22 -8.67
C GLY A 154 18.46 4.33 -8.35
N ALA A 155 17.83 4.51 -7.18
CA ALA A 155 16.64 3.74 -6.82
C ALA A 155 15.45 4.00 -7.75
N PHE A 156 15.30 5.23 -8.24
CA PHE A 156 14.25 5.59 -9.22
C PHE A 156 14.43 4.82 -10.53
N ASP A 157 15.63 4.81 -11.08
CA ASP A 157 15.92 4.08 -12.31
C ASP A 157 15.73 2.58 -12.14
N ASN A 158 16.13 2.04 -10.96
CA ASN A 158 15.87 0.64 -10.62
C ASN A 158 14.37 0.32 -10.58
N ALA A 159 13.53 1.23 -10.05
CA ALA A 159 12.08 1.04 -10.05
C ALA A 159 11.50 1.05 -11.48
N MET A 160 12.01 1.89 -12.37
CA MET A 160 11.58 1.89 -13.79
C MET A 160 11.97 0.58 -14.50
N ILE A 161 13.18 0.08 -14.28
CA ILE A 161 13.63 -1.23 -14.79
C ILE A 161 12.78 -2.35 -14.18
N ALA A 162 12.44 -2.26 -12.90
CA ALA A 162 11.59 -3.24 -12.21
C ALA A 162 10.21 -3.34 -12.87
N VAL A 163 9.57 -2.23 -13.23
CA VAL A 163 8.28 -2.22 -13.94
C VAL A 163 8.39 -2.94 -15.29
N ASP A 164 9.44 -2.68 -16.08
CA ASP A 164 9.67 -3.38 -17.35
C ASP A 164 9.84 -4.88 -17.13
N ASN A 165 10.68 -5.28 -16.18
CA ASN A 165 10.95 -6.69 -15.87
C ASN A 165 9.68 -7.43 -15.40
N LEU A 166 8.87 -6.80 -14.53
CA LEU A 166 7.61 -7.35 -14.06
C LEU A 166 6.62 -7.55 -15.21
N ASN A 167 6.48 -6.55 -16.08
CA ASN A 167 5.63 -6.66 -17.26
C ASN A 167 6.08 -7.79 -18.20
N ARG A 168 7.38 -7.94 -18.44
CA ARG A 168 7.95 -9.04 -19.25
C ARG A 168 7.68 -10.40 -18.64
N ALA A 169 7.73 -10.51 -17.31
CA ALA A 169 7.45 -11.74 -16.58
C ALA A 169 5.95 -12.03 -16.40
N GLY A 170 5.06 -11.10 -16.78
CA GLY A 170 3.60 -11.23 -16.62
C GLY A 170 3.11 -11.00 -15.19
N ILE A 171 3.92 -10.38 -14.33
CA ILE A 171 3.54 -9.97 -12.98
C ILE A 171 2.95 -8.56 -13.05
N LYS A 172 1.83 -8.33 -12.37
CA LYS A 172 1.25 -7.00 -12.24
C LYS A 172 2.15 -6.09 -11.40
N ALA A 173 2.46 -4.91 -11.91
CA ALA A 173 3.15 -3.88 -11.15
C ALA A 173 2.18 -2.83 -10.62
N SER A 174 2.42 -2.36 -9.40
CA SER A 174 1.69 -1.24 -8.79
C SER A 174 2.64 -0.40 -7.93
N PHE A 175 2.23 0.83 -7.59
CA PHE A 175 3.04 1.75 -6.80
C PHE A 175 2.41 2.13 -5.47
N ASN A 176 3.25 2.16 -4.42
CA ASN A 176 2.97 2.85 -3.18
C ASN A 176 3.81 4.13 -3.07
N PHE A 177 3.15 5.26 -2.80
CA PHE A 177 3.75 6.57 -2.66
C PHE A 177 3.52 7.09 -1.24
N ALA A 178 4.55 7.04 -0.39
CA ALA A 178 4.50 7.65 0.94
C ALA A 178 4.56 9.17 0.81
N VAL A 179 3.51 9.85 1.29
CA VAL A 179 3.36 11.30 1.18
C VAL A 179 4.11 12.00 2.31
N THR A 180 4.95 12.96 1.96
CA THR A 180 5.75 13.80 2.87
C THR A 180 5.80 15.25 2.36
N ALA A 181 6.31 16.19 3.15
CA ALA A 181 6.55 17.57 2.71
C ALA A 181 7.46 17.67 1.46
N ARG A 182 8.31 16.67 1.26
CA ARG A 182 9.31 16.66 0.18
C ARG A 182 8.75 16.26 -1.18
N ASN A 183 7.59 15.57 -1.23
CA ASN A 183 7.09 14.98 -2.46
C ASN A 183 5.60 15.21 -2.75
N TYR A 184 4.80 15.71 -1.82
CA TYR A 184 3.34 15.80 -2.01
C TYR A 184 2.94 16.64 -3.25
N ARG A 185 3.73 17.64 -3.63
CA ARG A 185 3.48 18.44 -4.84
C ARG A 185 3.66 17.66 -6.14
N GLN A 186 4.35 16.53 -6.07
CA GLN A 186 4.54 15.65 -7.23
C GLN A 186 3.40 14.66 -7.45
N MET A 187 2.40 14.57 -6.57
CA MET A 187 1.28 13.62 -6.71
C MET A 187 0.58 13.70 -8.09
N PRO A 188 0.30 14.87 -8.68
CA PRO A 188 -0.31 14.92 -10.02
C PRO A 188 0.63 14.38 -11.12
N LEU A 189 1.92 14.72 -11.06
CA LEU A 189 2.91 14.24 -12.01
C LEU A 189 3.13 12.72 -11.84
N PHE A 190 3.12 12.25 -10.61
CA PHE A 190 3.20 10.82 -10.28
C PHE A 190 1.99 10.05 -10.85
N ALA A 191 0.78 10.57 -10.68
CA ALA A 191 -0.44 9.97 -11.24
C ALA A 191 -0.38 9.90 -12.79
N LYS A 192 0.18 10.93 -13.44
CA LYS A 192 0.42 10.92 -14.87
C LYS A 192 1.43 9.84 -15.26
N MET A 193 2.59 9.83 -14.63
CA MET A 193 3.66 8.87 -14.90
C MET A 193 3.15 7.42 -14.72
N ALA A 194 2.58 7.11 -13.55
CA ALA A 194 2.11 5.76 -13.26
C ALA A 194 0.95 5.33 -14.16
N GLY A 195 -0.12 6.13 -14.23
CA GLY A 195 -1.35 5.71 -14.91
C GLY A 195 -1.35 5.93 -16.42
N THR A 196 -0.65 6.95 -16.95
CA THR A 196 -0.64 7.25 -18.39
C THR A 196 0.63 6.77 -19.07
N ASP A 197 1.81 7.10 -18.49
CA ASP A 197 3.07 6.84 -19.18
C ASP A 197 3.47 5.36 -19.04
N LEU A 198 3.18 4.74 -17.86
CA LEU A 198 3.47 3.34 -17.56
C LEU A 198 2.24 2.42 -17.65
N GLY A 199 1.03 2.96 -17.74
CA GLY A 199 -0.20 2.17 -17.86
C GLY A 199 -0.55 1.31 -16.63
N LEU A 200 -0.09 1.72 -15.43
CA LEU A 200 -0.36 0.97 -14.20
C LEU A 200 -1.76 1.27 -13.67
N THR A 201 -2.40 0.23 -13.14
CA THR A 201 -3.74 0.31 -12.54
C THR A 201 -3.71 0.32 -11.00
N GLY A 202 -2.55 0.05 -10.41
CA GLY A 202 -2.33 0.08 -8.97
C GLY A 202 -1.52 1.31 -8.56
N ILE A 203 -2.19 2.32 -7.98
CA ILE A 203 -1.56 3.52 -7.42
C ILE A 203 -2.13 3.74 -6.02
N CYS A 204 -1.27 3.82 -5.01
CA CYS A 204 -1.66 4.14 -3.63
C CYS A 204 -0.86 5.33 -3.11
N PHE A 205 -1.54 6.41 -2.74
CA PHE A 205 -0.99 7.48 -1.93
C PHE A 205 -1.19 7.15 -0.46
N MET A 206 -0.10 6.98 0.26
CA MET A 206 -0.13 6.67 1.69
C MET A 206 0.33 7.90 2.47
N PHE A 207 -0.53 8.46 3.30
CA PHE A 207 -0.11 9.48 4.24
C PHE A 207 0.77 8.84 5.31
N SER A 208 1.99 9.33 5.46
CA SER A 208 2.99 8.70 6.33
C SER A 208 2.54 8.68 7.78
N PHE A 209 2.77 7.59 8.48
CA PHE A 209 2.57 7.51 9.93
C PHE A 209 3.68 8.28 10.65
N TYR A 210 3.31 9.11 11.61
CA TYR A 210 4.25 9.92 12.40
C TYR A 210 4.87 9.08 13.53
N SER A 211 5.73 8.15 13.12
CA SER A 211 6.54 7.30 14.00
C SER A 211 7.91 7.04 13.35
N GLY A 212 8.90 6.59 14.12
CA GLY A 212 10.26 6.33 13.64
C GLY A 212 10.84 7.50 12.85
N GLY A 213 11.45 7.26 11.69
CA GLY A 213 12.09 8.28 10.87
C GLY A 213 11.18 9.43 10.44
N MET A 214 9.87 9.18 10.24
CA MET A 214 8.91 10.26 9.92
C MET A 214 8.73 11.22 11.10
N LEU A 215 8.69 10.71 12.33
CA LEU A 215 8.57 11.53 13.53
C LEU A 215 9.89 12.24 13.85
N GLU A 216 11.01 11.56 13.74
CA GLU A 216 12.34 12.14 13.95
C GLU A 216 12.64 13.27 12.96
N GLY A 217 12.20 13.12 11.71
CA GLY A 217 12.37 14.09 10.64
C GLY A 217 11.17 15.03 10.45
N ALA A 218 10.26 15.16 11.42
CA ALA A 218 9.01 15.90 11.24
C ALA A 218 9.19 17.37 10.80
N ASP A 219 10.29 18.00 11.19
CA ASP A 219 10.59 19.40 10.82
C ASP A 219 10.78 19.59 9.29
N PHE A 220 11.26 18.56 8.58
CA PHE A 220 11.51 18.63 7.14
C PHE A 220 10.69 17.66 6.29
N LEU A 221 10.11 16.62 6.90
CA LEU A 221 9.24 15.62 6.26
C LEU A 221 7.77 15.88 6.53
N GLY A 222 7.47 16.51 7.66
CA GLY A 222 6.13 16.72 8.15
C GLY A 222 5.35 17.69 7.26
N VAL A 223 4.09 17.39 7.04
CA VAL A 223 3.17 18.19 6.24
C VAL A 223 1.74 18.04 6.79
N ARG A 224 0.97 19.12 6.79
CA ARG A 224 -0.43 19.04 7.20
C ARG A 224 -1.30 18.41 6.11
N TYR A 225 -2.37 17.74 6.52
CA TYR A 225 -3.35 17.22 5.56
C TYR A 225 -3.91 18.30 4.67
N THR A 226 -4.26 19.47 5.24
CA THR A 226 -4.80 20.61 4.48
C THR A 226 -3.84 21.13 3.41
N GLU A 227 -2.53 21.03 3.63
CA GLU A 227 -1.50 21.42 2.65
C GLU A 227 -1.40 20.45 1.46
N ILE A 228 -1.62 19.17 1.67
CA ILE A 228 -1.54 18.17 0.59
C ILE A 228 -2.81 18.10 -0.25
N MET A 229 -3.96 18.52 0.29
CA MET A 229 -5.26 18.36 -0.38
C MET A 229 -5.33 18.99 -1.76
N PRO A 230 -4.76 20.18 -2.06
CA PRO A 230 -4.74 20.69 -3.42
C PRO A 230 -4.03 19.78 -4.42
N SER A 231 -2.87 19.24 -4.06
CA SER A 231 -2.11 18.29 -4.90
C SER A 231 -2.82 16.96 -5.06
N LEU A 232 -3.42 16.44 -3.99
CA LEU A 232 -4.24 15.24 -4.06
C LEU A 232 -5.41 15.42 -5.03
N ARG A 233 -6.17 16.52 -4.91
CA ARG A 233 -7.31 16.80 -5.79
C ARG A 233 -6.89 16.92 -7.26
N LEU A 234 -5.75 17.54 -7.54
CA LEU A 234 -5.21 17.61 -8.90
C LEU A 234 -4.87 16.22 -9.45
N ALA A 235 -4.24 15.36 -8.65
CA ALA A 235 -3.95 13.98 -9.03
C ALA A 235 -5.23 13.19 -9.30
N MET A 236 -6.22 13.29 -8.42
CA MET A 236 -7.51 12.60 -8.57
C MET A 236 -8.30 13.09 -9.78
N ASN A 237 -8.32 14.41 -10.01
CA ASN A 237 -8.96 15.00 -11.18
C ASN A 237 -8.27 14.54 -12.48
N TYR A 238 -6.93 14.41 -12.47
CA TYR A 238 -6.19 13.87 -13.61
C TYR A 238 -6.59 12.43 -13.90
N ILE A 239 -6.59 11.57 -12.87
CA ILE A 239 -7.00 10.17 -12.99
C ILE A 239 -8.40 10.05 -13.56
N LYS A 240 -9.36 10.84 -13.04
CA LYS A 240 -10.74 10.89 -13.54
C LYS A 240 -10.82 11.36 -14.99
N ALA A 241 -10.17 12.49 -15.32
CA ALA A 241 -10.21 13.07 -16.67
C ALA A 241 -9.60 12.16 -17.73
N LYS A 242 -8.57 11.39 -17.37
CA LYS A 242 -7.91 10.42 -18.26
C LYS A 242 -8.54 9.03 -18.23
N LYS A 243 -9.59 8.83 -17.42
CA LYS A 243 -10.26 7.54 -17.23
C LYS A 243 -9.27 6.41 -16.90
N ILE A 244 -8.29 6.73 -16.05
CA ILE A 244 -7.31 5.74 -15.59
C ILE A 244 -8.04 4.77 -14.68
N ILE A 245 -8.01 3.50 -15.02
CA ILE A 245 -8.60 2.43 -14.23
C ILE A 245 -7.70 2.20 -13.01
N ILE A 246 -8.29 2.21 -11.82
CA ILE A 246 -7.60 1.92 -10.57
C ILE A 246 -8.24 0.69 -9.93
N GLU A 247 -7.47 -0.35 -9.80
CA GLU A 247 -7.90 -1.66 -9.30
C GLU A 247 -7.63 -1.87 -7.82
N SER A 248 -7.14 -0.86 -7.10
CA SER A 248 -6.83 -0.96 -5.68
C SER A 248 -7.27 0.27 -4.91
N LYS A 249 -7.30 0.18 -3.57
CA LYS A 249 -7.51 1.35 -2.74
C LYS A 249 -6.35 2.33 -2.94
N MET A 250 -6.71 3.59 -3.23
CA MET A 250 -5.75 4.62 -3.62
C MET A 250 -5.22 5.45 -2.46
N LEU A 251 -5.95 5.52 -1.36
CA LEU A 251 -5.62 6.38 -0.23
C LEU A 251 -5.47 5.52 1.03
N SER A 252 -4.29 5.52 1.62
CA SER A 252 -3.99 4.86 2.88
C SER A 252 -3.62 5.88 3.94
N ASN A 253 -4.05 5.64 5.17
CA ASN A 253 -3.89 6.54 6.33
C ASN A 253 -4.52 7.93 6.13
N PHE A 254 -5.58 8.02 5.31
CA PHE A 254 -6.45 9.20 5.22
C PHE A 254 -7.70 9.00 6.06
N VAL A 255 -8.33 10.11 6.46
CA VAL A 255 -9.60 10.09 7.19
C VAL A 255 -10.70 10.79 6.37
N PRO A 256 -11.94 10.28 6.39
CA PRO A 256 -13.02 10.76 5.52
C PRO A 256 -13.32 12.25 5.63
N CYS A 257 -13.21 12.82 6.82
CA CYS A 257 -13.52 14.24 7.04
C CYS A 257 -12.57 15.21 6.31
N LEU A 258 -11.38 14.75 5.91
CA LEU A 258 -10.42 15.57 5.16
C LEU A 258 -10.61 15.46 3.65
N ALA A 259 -11.06 14.32 3.19
CA ALA A 259 -11.26 14.03 1.78
C ALA A 259 -12.56 13.26 1.56
N PRO A 260 -13.72 13.86 1.91
CA PRO A 260 -15.01 13.14 1.92
C PRO A 260 -15.39 12.56 0.56
N ASP A 261 -15.07 13.26 -0.52
CA ASP A 261 -15.36 12.82 -1.89
C ASP A 261 -14.61 11.54 -2.29
N TYR A 262 -13.58 11.15 -1.54
CA TYR A 262 -12.71 10.00 -1.83
C TYR A 262 -12.83 8.88 -0.78
N ALA A 263 -13.82 8.95 0.11
CA ALA A 263 -13.96 8.03 1.23
C ALA A 263 -14.03 6.55 0.77
N ASN A 264 -14.69 6.26 -0.34
CA ASN A 264 -14.84 4.92 -0.88
C ASN A 264 -13.54 4.29 -1.45
N ILE A 265 -12.50 5.08 -1.66
CA ILE A 265 -11.19 4.59 -2.13
C ILE A 265 -10.09 4.63 -1.07
N MET A 266 -10.45 4.90 0.18
CA MET A 266 -9.55 4.81 1.32
C MET A 266 -9.44 3.39 1.84
N SER A 267 -8.24 2.95 2.22
CA SER A 267 -8.00 1.60 2.72
C SER A 267 -8.42 1.39 4.17
N ASP A 268 -8.35 2.45 4.97
CA ASP A 268 -8.35 2.34 6.44
C ASP A 268 -9.72 2.51 7.07
N TRP A 269 -10.78 2.68 6.28
CA TRP A 269 -12.12 2.84 6.82
C TRP A 269 -13.18 2.22 5.92
N GLY A 270 -14.29 1.83 6.52
CA GLY A 270 -15.54 1.49 5.82
C GLY A 270 -15.57 0.18 5.03
N TYR A 271 -14.42 -0.37 4.68
CA TYR A 271 -14.34 -1.62 3.90
C TYR A 271 -13.85 -2.81 4.69
N THR A 272 -13.25 -2.52 5.80
CA THR A 272 -12.75 -3.55 6.67
C THR A 272 -13.74 -3.68 7.79
N GLY A 273 -14.60 -4.65 7.68
CA GLY A 273 -15.11 -5.25 8.89
C GLY A 273 -13.91 -5.41 9.83
N PRO A 274 -14.09 -5.36 11.15
CA PRO A 274 -13.00 -5.37 12.14
C PRO A 274 -12.05 -6.57 12.02
N GLU A 275 -12.27 -7.47 11.09
CA GLU A 275 -11.54 -8.73 10.89
C GLU A 275 -10.73 -8.80 9.58
N ALA A 276 -10.78 -7.76 8.73
CA ALA A 276 -10.35 -7.90 7.34
C ALA A 276 -8.84 -7.77 7.11
N VAL A 277 -8.08 -7.13 7.98
CA VAL A 277 -6.63 -7.00 7.85
C VAL A 277 -5.95 -7.45 9.13
N SER A 278 -5.18 -8.52 9.07
CA SER A 278 -4.25 -8.86 10.12
C SER A 278 -2.83 -8.63 9.63
N GLN A 279 -2.08 -7.85 10.38
CA GLN A 279 -0.63 -7.79 10.25
C GLN A 279 -0.03 -8.78 11.25
N VAL A 280 0.88 -9.62 10.78
CA VAL A 280 1.70 -10.45 11.66
C VAL A 280 3.07 -9.82 11.69
N GLY A 281 3.41 -9.26 12.83
CA GLY A 281 4.76 -8.75 13.07
C GLY A 281 5.72 -9.86 13.47
N ILE A 282 7.00 -9.55 13.51
CA ILE A 282 8.13 -10.43 13.90
C ILE A 282 7.97 -11.08 15.28
N SER A 283 7.07 -10.57 16.11
CA SER A 283 6.70 -11.21 17.36
C SER A 283 5.81 -12.45 17.19
N GLY A 284 5.47 -12.84 15.94
CA GLY A 284 4.51 -13.92 15.67
C GLY A 284 3.07 -13.60 16.08
N LYS A 285 2.82 -12.43 16.67
CA LYS A 285 1.48 -12.03 17.08
C LYS A 285 0.69 -11.54 15.89
N VAL A 286 -0.40 -12.25 15.58
CA VAL A 286 -1.43 -11.77 14.66
C VAL A 286 -2.10 -10.56 15.30
N ARG A 287 -2.04 -9.41 14.66
CA ARG A 287 -2.77 -8.21 15.08
C ARG A 287 -3.82 -7.88 14.03
N LEU A 288 -5.07 -7.93 14.42
CA LEU A 288 -6.15 -7.42 13.58
C LEU A 288 -6.05 -5.89 13.51
N ALA A 289 -6.54 -5.30 12.44
CA ALA A 289 -6.56 -3.83 12.29
C ALA A 289 -7.28 -3.16 13.49
N LYS A 290 -8.37 -3.77 13.98
CA LYS A 290 -9.10 -3.33 15.19
C LYS A 290 -8.24 -3.32 16.46
N GLU A 291 -7.17 -4.10 16.51
CA GLU A 291 -6.26 -4.20 17.67
C GLU A 291 -5.05 -3.27 17.54
N SER A 292 -4.55 -3.09 16.31
CA SER A 292 -3.36 -2.29 16.05
C SER A 292 -3.65 -0.80 15.82
N TYR A 293 -4.80 -0.47 15.22
CA TYR A 293 -5.14 0.93 14.97
C TYR A 293 -5.39 1.75 16.24
N PRO A 294 -6.07 1.26 17.30
CA PRO A 294 -6.21 2.03 18.53
C PRO A 294 -4.90 2.43 19.21
N GLU A 295 -3.81 1.71 18.94
CA GLU A 295 -2.48 2.09 19.44
C GLU A 295 -1.88 3.29 18.68
N ARG A 296 -2.27 3.48 17.42
CA ARG A 296 -1.71 4.48 16.49
C ARG A 296 -2.66 5.60 16.15
N LYS A 297 -3.96 5.38 16.28
CA LYS A 297 -5.02 6.32 15.89
C LYS A 297 -6.03 6.46 17.00
N ALA A 298 -6.64 7.62 17.11
CA ALA A 298 -7.71 7.87 18.08
C ALA A 298 -8.74 8.83 17.52
N LEU A 299 -10.02 8.59 17.89
CA LEU A 299 -11.07 9.59 17.66
C LEU A 299 -10.83 10.79 18.58
N LEU A 300 -10.93 11.97 17.99
CA LEU A 300 -10.86 13.23 18.74
C LEU A 300 -12.20 13.54 19.43
N PRO A 301 -12.24 14.41 20.47
CA PRO A 301 -13.48 14.74 21.17
C PRO A 301 -14.60 15.22 20.26
N GLN A 302 -14.27 15.99 19.19
CA GLN A 302 -15.25 16.46 18.22
C GLN A 302 -15.82 15.35 17.33
N CYS A 303 -15.15 14.20 17.20
CA CYS A 303 -15.60 13.09 16.35
C CYS A 303 -16.87 12.39 16.86
N LYS A 304 -17.28 12.63 18.12
CA LYS A 304 -18.50 12.03 18.71
C LYS A 304 -19.77 12.29 17.89
N ASP A 305 -19.83 13.44 17.21
CA ASP A 305 -20.98 13.87 16.42
C ASP A 305 -20.79 13.61 14.91
N CYS A 306 -19.79 12.81 14.50
CA CYS A 306 -19.49 12.48 13.12
C CYS A 306 -20.31 11.26 12.67
N VAL A 307 -20.87 11.31 11.45
CA VAL A 307 -21.60 10.16 10.87
C VAL A 307 -20.72 8.89 10.75
N TYR A 308 -19.39 9.06 10.77
CA TYR A 308 -18.44 7.96 10.67
C TYR A 308 -17.79 7.54 12.00
N ALA A 309 -18.24 8.06 13.12
CA ALA A 309 -17.64 7.78 14.44
C ALA A 309 -17.55 6.28 14.77
N SER A 310 -18.52 5.49 14.35
CA SER A 310 -18.56 4.03 14.59
C SER A 310 -17.66 3.21 13.64
N ARG A 311 -17.16 3.82 12.56
CA ARG A 311 -16.42 3.12 11.48
C ARG A 311 -15.01 3.69 11.24
N CYS A 312 -14.72 4.87 11.78
CA CYS A 312 -13.46 5.57 11.60
C CYS A 312 -12.53 5.31 12.78
N TYR A 313 -11.28 5.00 12.52
CA TYR A 313 -10.26 4.88 13.57
C TYR A 313 -9.68 6.21 14.03
N GLY A 314 -10.05 7.33 13.36
CA GLY A 314 -9.48 8.64 13.63
C GLY A 314 -8.13 8.89 12.95
N PRO A 315 -7.54 10.08 13.19
CA PRO A 315 -6.20 10.41 12.70
C PRO A 315 -5.09 9.69 13.45
N ASP A 316 -3.88 9.75 12.88
CA ASP A 316 -2.65 9.28 13.50
C ASP A 316 -2.32 10.06 14.76
N ASN A 317 -2.01 9.37 15.87
CA ASN A 317 -1.73 10.00 17.17
C ASN A 317 -0.47 10.87 17.14
N GLY A 318 0.58 10.44 16.44
CA GLY A 318 1.81 11.22 16.29
C GLY A 318 1.58 12.50 15.52
N TYR A 319 0.73 12.44 14.47
CA TYR A 319 0.31 13.63 13.74
C TYR A 319 -0.45 14.62 14.64
N VAL A 320 -1.44 14.14 15.39
CA VAL A 320 -2.23 15.00 16.28
C VAL A 320 -1.38 15.62 17.37
N ALA A 321 -0.39 14.90 17.89
CA ALA A 321 0.54 15.43 18.87
C ALA A 321 1.37 16.63 18.34
N LEU A 322 1.71 16.62 17.04
CA LEU A 322 2.50 17.68 16.42
C LEU A 322 1.64 18.85 15.92
N TYR A 323 0.51 18.57 15.30
CA TYR A 323 -0.27 19.59 14.56
C TYR A 323 -1.62 19.92 15.19
N GLY A 324 -2.02 19.17 16.23
CA GLY A 324 -3.34 19.29 16.83
C GLY A 324 -4.45 18.67 15.99
N GLY A 325 -5.68 18.82 16.45
CA GLY A 325 -6.86 18.19 15.85
C GLY A 325 -7.79 19.12 15.09
N SER A 326 -7.46 20.39 14.90
CA SER A 326 -8.37 21.40 14.33
C SER A 326 -8.77 21.18 12.88
N GLU A 327 -7.96 20.43 12.10
CA GLU A 327 -8.25 20.10 10.70
C GLU A 327 -9.37 19.06 10.55
N PHE A 328 -9.64 18.28 11.59
CA PHE A 328 -10.58 17.15 11.54
C PHE A 328 -11.98 17.59 11.91
N VAL A 329 -12.69 18.12 10.92
CA VAL A 329 -14.07 18.61 11.12
C VAL A 329 -15.05 17.44 10.93
N PRO A 330 -15.92 17.15 11.94
CA PRO A 330 -16.89 16.08 11.87
C PRO A 330 -17.86 16.24 10.69
N LEU A 331 -18.09 15.17 9.95
CA LEU A 331 -19.10 15.14 8.90
C LEU A 331 -20.47 14.88 9.53
N LYS A 332 -21.48 15.65 9.12
CA LYS A 332 -22.87 15.51 9.57
C LYS A 332 -23.72 14.64 8.64
N GLU A 333 -23.26 14.49 7.39
CA GLU A 333 -23.92 13.70 6.35
C GLU A 333 -22.89 12.83 5.64
N GLU A 334 -23.33 11.70 5.11
CA GLU A 334 -22.46 10.87 4.26
C GLU A 334 -22.21 11.61 2.94
N PRO A 335 -20.94 11.80 2.55
CA PRO A 335 -20.60 12.46 1.30
C PRO A 335 -21.04 11.62 0.10
N LYS A 336 -21.24 12.27 -1.02
CA LYS A 336 -21.39 11.57 -2.30
C LYS A 336 -20.07 10.86 -2.62
N ASN A 337 -20.15 9.57 -2.82
CA ASN A 337 -19.00 8.76 -3.17
C ASN A 337 -18.35 9.25 -4.47
N PHE A 338 -17.03 9.17 -4.52
CA PHE A 338 -16.29 9.27 -5.78
C PHE A 338 -16.87 8.22 -6.74
N PRO A 339 -17.23 8.59 -7.99
CA PRO A 339 -17.95 7.68 -8.88
C PRO A 339 -17.22 6.35 -9.03
N HIS A 340 -17.84 5.27 -8.59
CA HIS A 340 -17.29 3.91 -8.69
C HIS A 340 -17.04 3.50 -10.14
N GLU A 341 -17.88 3.99 -11.04
CA GLU A 341 -17.83 3.69 -12.47
C GLU A 341 -16.55 4.17 -13.18
N THR A 342 -15.81 5.11 -12.55
CA THR A 342 -14.52 5.59 -13.08
C THR A 342 -13.31 4.87 -12.50
N LEU A 343 -13.50 4.07 -11.45
CA LEU A 343 -12.43 3.34 -10.74
C LEU A 343 -12.47 1.84 -10.99
N TYR A 344 -13.65 1.33 -11.38
CA TYR A 344 -13.86 -0.07 -11.70
C TYR A 344 -14.79 -0.10 -12.92
N PRO A 345 -14.36 -0.69 -14.04
CA PRO A 345 -15.21 -0.88 -15.23
C PRO A 345 -16.38 -1.79 -14.92
#